data_e4eda8cb33f8e1957b1d18e14756486e
#
_entry.id   e4eda8cb33f8e1957b1d18e14756486e
#
_cell.length_a   1.000
_cell.length_b   1.000
_cell.length_c   1.000
_cell.angle_alpha   90.00
_cell.angle_beta   90.00
_cell.angle_gamma   90.00
#
_symmetry.space_group_name_H-M   'P 1'
#
loop_
_entity.id
_entity.type
_entity.pdbx_description
1 polymer ?
#
loop_
_entity_poly.entity_id
_entity_poly.type
_entity_poly.pdbx_seq_one_letter_code
_entity_poly.pdbx_strand_id
1 'polypeptide(L)'
;NIWPIAAFIARNLGRQVGRNWPETEIALIAMHLLTAPRNERWPDDLEIDESFSGLVDELLQYIAGEYGLPSLAQDKTLRDGLVTHIVPTSLRHRFNIWVPQDLSGTELSQRYTFERKLADDIVRNIEEQVGVFLPERESNSIALMLRAAYIRERPSHLKEVVVVCPSGMATAQLLVARLRARFPRIGDFRVVSVRDIDRENPETVQLVITTVPL
;
A
#
# COMPACT_ATOMS: atom_id res chain seq x y z
N ASN A 1 1.39 23.54 7.41
CA ASN A 1 2.54 24.44 7.21
C ASN A 1 3.74 23.95 8.05
N ILE A 2 4.81 23.47 7.40
CA ILE A 2 6.01 22.91 8.06
C ILE A 2 6.93 24.01 8.67
N TRP A 3 6.80 25.25 8.20
CA TRP A 3 7.66 26.35 8.62
C TRP A 3 7.66 26.65 10.12
N PRO A 4 6.52 26.71 10.82
CA PRO A 4 6.49 26.92 12.27
C PRO A 4 7.23 25.81 13.04
N ILE A 5 7.19 24.58 12.57
CA ILE A 5 7.88 23.43 13.17
C ILE A 5 9.39 23.60 12.99
N ALA A 6 9.84 23.90 11.78
CA ALA A 6 11.25 24.18 11.51
C ALA A 6 11.80 25.34 12.33
N ALA A 7 11.05 26.43 12.41
CA ALA A 7 11.40 27.60 13.22
C ALA A 7 11.43 27.28 14.73
N PHE A 8 10.54 26.44 15.22
CA PHE A 8 10.57 25.96 16.61
C PHE A 8 11.82 25.13 16.89
N ILE A 9 12.17 24.19 16.00
CA ILE A 9 13.38 23.39 16.10
C ILE A 9 14.63 24.27 16.10
N ALA A 10 14.74 25.21 15.13
CA ALA A 10 15.86 26.13 15.02
C ALA A 10 16.03 26.98 16.30
N ARG A 11 14.94 27.51 16.87
CA ARG A 11 14.99 28.28 18.12
C ARG A 11 15.50 27.45 19.30
N ASN A 12 15.04 26.19 19.43
CA ASN A 12 15.48 25.34 20.52
C ASN A 12 16.95 24.95 20.39
N LEU A 13 17.39 24.59 19.19
CA LEU A 13 18.81 24.33 18.92
C LEU A 13 19.65 25.60 19.15
N GLY A 14 19.18 26.76 18.71
CA GLY A 14 19.86 28.03 18.92
C GLY A 14 20.08 28.34 20.38
N ARG A 15 19.09 28.07 21.26
CA ARG A 15 19.23 28.24 22.72
C ARG A 15 20.30 27.32 23.31
N GLN A 16 20.43 26.08 22.82
CA GLN A 16 21.42 25.13 23.33
C GLN A 16 22.83 25.48 22.94
N VAL A 17 23.02 26.02 21.72
CA VAL A 17 24.36 26.36 21.19
C VAL A 17 24.69 27.86 21.30
N GLY A 18 23.82 28.67 21.89
CA GLY A 18 24.02 30.12 22.04
C GLY A 18 24.05 30.88 20.72
N ARG A 19 23.35 30.44 19.69
CA ARG A 19 23.39 31.00 18.33
C ARG A 19 22.00 31.18 17.74
N ASN A 20 21.77 32.31 17.07
CA ASN A 20 20.58 32.50 16.26
C ASN A 20 20.78 31.95 14.84
N TRP A 21 19.81 31.19 14.38
CA TRP A 21 19.79 30.61 13.03
C TRP A 21 19.13 31.57 12.05
N PRO A 22 19.75 31.89 10.89
CA PRO A 22 19.11 32.70 9.86
C PRO A 22 17.95 31.93 9.19
N GLU A 23 17.08 32.64 8.47
CA GLU A 23 15.93 32.03 7.78
C GLU A 23 16.34 30.97 6.78
N THR A 24 17.50 31.08 6.15
CA THR A 24 18.04 30.07 5.24
C THR A 24 18.26 28.71 5.92
N GLU A 25 18.73 28.71 7.16
CA GLU A 25 18.91 27.49 7.94
C GLU A 25 17.57 26.90 8.39
N ILE A 26 16.60 27.78 8.71
CA ILE A 26 15.23 27.35 9.01
C ILE A 26 14.60 26.69 7.77
N ALA A 27 14.84 27.25 6.57
CA ALA A 27 14.38 26.67 5.32
C ALA A 27 15.00 25.30 5.06
N LEU A 28 16.31 25.12 5.32
CA LEU A 28 16.98 23.82 5.21
C LEU A 28 16.36 22.79 6.17
N ILE A 29 16.10 23.17 7.42
CA ILE A 29 15.40 22.29 8.38
C ILE A 29 14.02 21.91 7.85
N ALA A 30 13.25 22.88 7.33
CA ALA A 30 11.93 22.62 6.74
C ALA A 30 12.01 21.65 5.57
N MET A 31 13.00 21.82 4.68
CA MET A 31 13.23 20.91 3.55
C MET A 31 13.58 19.49 4.02
N HIS A 32 14.45 19.33 5.01
CA HIS A 32 14.76 18.03 5.58
C HIS A 32 13.54 17.37 6.21
N LEU A 33 12.68 18.13 6.90
CA LEU A 33 11.43 17.62 7.46
C LEU A 33 10.45 17.17 6.37
N LEU A 34 10.35 17.91 5.26
CA LEU A 34 9.49 17.56 4.13
C LEU A 34 9.95 16.31 3.39
N THR A 35 11.24 16.11 3.32
CA THR A 35 11.87 15.03 2.54
C THR A 35 12.21 13.80 3.37
N ALA A 36 12.00 13.84 4.69
CA ALA A 36 12.24 12.70 5.57
C ALA A 36 11.35 11.50 5.16
N PRO A 37 11.89 10.28 5.20
CA PRO A 37 11.06 9.08 5.03
C PRO A 37 9.93 9.06 6.05
N ARG A 38 8.71 8.74 5.62
CA ARG A 38 7.53 8.71 6.48
C ARG A 38 6.91 7.32 6.45
N ASN A 39 6.53 6.85 7.64
CA ASN A 39 5.74 5.62 7.80
C ASN A 39 4.25 5.91 7.95
N GLU A 40 3.87 7.18 7.96
CA GLU A 40 2.52 7.68 8.16
C GLU A 40 2.00 8.32 6.86
N ARG A 41 0.68 8.51 6.79
CA ARG A 41 0.04 9.22 5.68
C ARG A 41 0.61 10.62 5.50
N TRP A 42 0.56 11.10 4.27
CA TRP A 42 0.84 12.51 3.98
C TRP A 42 -0.13 13.38 4.79
N PRO A 43 0.36 14.38 5.55
CA PRO A 43 -0.51 15.22 6.36
C PRO A 43 -1.56 15.94 5.51
N ASP A 44 -2.83 15.90 5.94
CA ASP A 44 -3.95 16.50 5.20
C ASP A 44 -3.83 18.04 5.09
N ASP A 45 -3.07 18.68 5.98
CA ASP A 45 -2.79 20.11 5.99
C ASP A 45 -1.60 20.53 5.11
N LEU A 46 -0.87 19.59 4.56
CA LEU A 46 0.17 19.84 3.57
C LEU A 46 -0.41 19.68 2.16
N GLU A 47 -0.75 20.83 1.57
CA GLU A 47 -1.19 20.88 0.18
C GLU A 47 -0.14 20.25 -0.73
N ILE A 48 -0.59 19.32 -1.54
CA ILE A 48 0.18 18.76 -2.64
C ILE A 48 -0.09 19.64 -3.85
N ASP A 49 0.94 20.00 -4.57
CA ASP A 49 0.80 20.74 -5.83
C ASP A 49 -0.23 20.00 -6.73
N GLU A 50 -1.12 20.77 -7.35
CA GLU A 50 -2.16 20.22 -8.23
C GLU A 50 -1.58 19.33 -9.33
N SER A 51 -0.37 19.65 -9.81
CA SER A 51 0.34 18.84 -10.80
C SER A 51 0.66 17.43 -10.28
N PHE A 52 1.10 17.30 -9.02
CA PHE A 52 1.33 15.99 -8.39
C PHE A 52 0.03 15.25 -8.11
N SER A 53 -1.01 15.95 -7.72
CA SER A 53 -2.32 15.33 -7.50
C SER A 53 -2.86 14.73 -8.79
N GLY A 54 -2.81 15.48 -9.90
CA GLY A 54 -3.20 15.02 -11.22
C GLY A 54 -2.39 13.80 -11.69
N LEU A 55 -1.07 13.87 -11.55
CA LEU A 55 -0.19 12.74 -11.87
C LEU A 55 -0.57 11.47 -11.10
N VAL A 56 -0.80 11.57 -9.79
CA VAL A 56 -1.17 10.39 -8.98
C VAL A 56 -2.53 9.84 -9.41
N ASP A 57 -3.49 10.68 -9.77
CA ASP A 57 -4.79 10.24 -10.26
C ASP A 57 -4.66 9.52 -11.62
N GLU A 58 -3.83 10.00 -12.53
CA GLU A 58 -3.52 9.32 -13.80
C GLU A 58 -2.84 7.97 -13.57
N LEU A 59 -1.88 7.90 -12.65
CA LEU A 59 -1.21 6.65 -12.27
C LEU A 59 -2.19 5.62 -11.70
N LEU A 60 -3.14 6.04 -10.86
CA LEU A 60 -4.16 5.14 -10.31
C LEU A 60 -5.07 4.59 -11.41
N GLN A 61 -5.46 5.40 -12.39
CA GLN A 61 -6.24 4.94 -13.55
C GLN A 61 -5.43 3.93 -14.39
N TYR A 62 -4.17 4.21 -14.64
CA TYR A 62 -3.27 3.31 -15.34
C TYR A 62 -3.13 1.96 -14.61
N ILE A 63 -2.87 1.98 -13.30
CA ILE A 63 -2.77 0.78 -12.45
C ILE A 63 -4.06 -0.03 -12.49
N ALA A 64 -5.22 0.63 -12.37
CA ALA A 64 -6.52 -0.01 -12.43
C ALA A 64 -6.75 -0.73 -13.77
N GLY A 65 -6.32 -0.12 -14.87
CA GLY A 65 -6.36 -0.71 -16.22
C GLY A 65 -5.48 -1.94 -16.34
N GLU A 66 -4.21 -1.87 -15.91
CA GLU A 66 -3.25 -2.97 -15.98
C GLU A 66 -3.67 -4.20 -15.16
N TYR A 67 -4.32 -3.99 -14.02
CA TYR A 67 -4.88 -5.08 -13.20
C TYR A 67 -6.28 -5.54 -13.65
N GLY A 68 -6.97 -4.79 -14.50
CA GLY A 68 -8.39 -5.01 -14.79
C GLY A 68 -9.29 -4.86 -13.57
N LEU A 69 -8.91 -4.04 -12.60
CA LEU A 69 -9.60 -3.80 -11.33
C LEU A 69 -9.95 -2.32 -11.17
N PRO A 70 -11.14 -1.88 -11.64
CA PRO A 70 -11.54 -0.47 -11.59
C PRO A 70 -11.55 0.14 -10.18
N SER A 71 -11.73 -0.67 -9.14
CA SER A 71 -11.70 -0.22 -7.74
C SER A 71 -10.35 0.36 -7.31
N LEU A 72 -9.25 -0.05 -7.96
CA LEU A 72 -7.91 0.48 -7.67
C LEU A 72 -7.78 1.96 -8.02
N ALA A 73 -8.55 2.45 -8.99
CA ALA A 73 -8.57 3.88 -9.34
C ALA A 73 -9.05 4.78 -8.19
N GLN A 74 -9.74 4.22 -7.20
CA GLN A 74 -10.27 4.92 -6.03
C GLN A 74 -9.66 4.42 -4.71
N ASP A 75 -8.61 3.59 -4.77
CA ASP A 75 -7.95 3.05 -3.57
C ASP A 75 -7.13 4.15 -2.86
N LYS A 76 -7.72 4.70 -1.80
CA LYS A 76 -7.10 5.75 -0.99
C LYS A 76 -5.77 5.30 -0.37
N THR A 77 -5.65 4.04 0.03
CA THR A 77 -4.42 3.52 0.64
C THR A 77 -3.29 3.47 -0.38
N LEU A 78 -3.58 3.07 -1.61
CA LEU A 78 -2.61 3.09 -2.71
C LEU A 78 -2.23 4.53 -3.06
N ARG A 79 -3.22 5.44 -3.16
CA ARG A 79 -3.00 6.87 -3.41
C ARG A 79 -2.08 7.49 -2.36
N ASP A 80 -2.42 7.33 -1.08
CA ASP A 80 -1.63 7.86 0.04
C ASP A 80 -0.20 7.30 0.02
N GLY A 81 -0.05 6.00 -0.28
CA GLY A 81 1.25 5.35 -0.41
C GLY A 81 2.09 5.97 -1.54
N LEU A 82 1.53 6.13 -2.73
CA LEU A 82 2.23 6.73 -3.87
C LEU A 82 2.66 8.17 -3.56
N VAL A 83 1.76 8.99 -3.02
CA VAL A 83 2.07 10.37 -2.61
C VAL A 83 3.23 10.40 -1.60
N THR A 84 3.16 9.56 -0.57
CA THR A 84 4.15 9.51 0.52
C THR A 84 5.55 9.10 0.02
N HIS A 85 5.63 8.35 -1.07
CA HIS A 85 6.90 7.95 -1.68
C HIS A 85 7.37 8.93 -2.76
N ILE A 86 6.50 9.32 -3.67
CA ILE A 86 6.87 10.12 -4.84
C ILE A 86 7.24 11.56 -4.45
N VAL A 87 6.40 12.22 -3.63
CA VAL A 87 6.59 13.64 -3.31
C VAL A 87 7.90 13.90 -2.57
N PRO A 88 8.23 13.20 -1.45
CA PRO A 88 9.50 13.42 -0.77
C PRO A 88 10.70 13.07 -1.64
N THR A 89 10.62 12.03 -2.47
CA THR A 89 11.73 11.62 -3.34
C THR A 89 11.98 12.64 -4.43
N SER A 90 10.92 13.17 -5.05
CA SER A 90 11.01 14.25 -6.02
C SER A 90 11.63 15.53 -5.42
N LEU A 91 11.22 15.90 -4.20
CA LEU A 91 11.80 17.04 -3.48
C LEU A 91 13.28 16.81 -3.14
N ARG A 92 13.65 15.63 -2.69
CA ARG A 92 15.05 15.26 -2.44
C ARG A 92 15.91 15.44 -3.68
N HIS A 93 15.45 14.92 -4.80
CA HIS A 93 16.16 15.04 -6.08
C HIS A 93 16.25 16.51 -6.51
N ARG A 94 15.12 17.24 -6.50
CA ARG A 94 15.07 18.64 -6.93
C ARG A 94 16.01 19.55 -6.12
N PHE A 95 16.11 19.31 -4.82
CA PHE A 95 16.93 20.13 -3.90
C PHE A 95 18.28 19.49 -3.57
N ASN A 96 18.64 18.40 -4.24
CA ASN A 96 19.90 17.64 -4.01
C ASN A 96 20.13 17.30 -2.53
N ILE A 97 19.07 16.89 -1.84
CA ILE A 97 19.11 16.51 -0.43
C ILE A 97 19.54 15.06 -0.31
N TRP A 98 20.72 14.87 0.29
CA TRP A 98 21.21 13.53 0.59
C TRP A 98 20.47 12.96 1.80
N VAL A 99 20.01 11.72 1.70
CA VAL A 99 19.48 10.95 2.83
C VAL A 99 20.31 9.67 2.94
N PRO A 100 20.76 9.29 4.16
CA PRO A 100 21.43 8.01 4.35
C PRO A 100 20.63 6.88 3.71
N GLN A 101 21.28 6.07 2.90
CA GLN A 101 20.64 4.90 2.34
C GLN A 101 20.35 3.93 3.49
N ASP A 102 19.11 3.60 3.68
CA ASP A 102 18.75 2.48 4.54
C ASP A 102 19.30 1.20 3.88
N LEU A 103 20.21 0.54 4.59
CA LEU A 103 20.86 -0.68 4.10
C LEU A 103 19.90 -1.88 4.11
N SER A 104 18.71 -1.74 4.66
CA SER A 104 17.64 -2.72 4.57
C SER A 104 17.01 -2.68 3.17
N GLY A 105 17.77 -3.09 2.17
CA GLY A 105 17.24 -3.29 0.82
C GLY A 105 16.11 -4.30 0.86
N THR A 106 14.89 -3.87 0.58
CA THR A 106 13.76 -4.79 0.42
C THR A 106 13.99 -5.54 -0.88
N GLU A 107 14.64 -6.72 -0.79
CA GLU A 107 14.72 -7.61 -1.95
C GLU A 107 13.32 -8.04 -2.35
N LEU A 108 12.91 -7.60 -3.52
CA LEU A 108 11.64 -8.05 -4.09
C LEU A 108 11.77 -9.52 -4.47
N SER A 109 10.85 -10.34 -3.94
CA SER A 109 10.75 -11.74 -4.34
C SER A 109 10.60 -11.85 -5.86
N GLN A 110 11.32 -12.79 -6.49
CA GLN A 110 11.20 -13.09 -7.92
C GLN A 110 9.76 -13.45 -8.35
N ARG A 111 8.88 -13.70 -7.39
CA ARG A 111 7.45 -13.98 -7.63
C ARG A 111 6.64 -12.76 -8.06
N TYR A 112 7.15 -11.54 -7.90
CA TYR A 112 6.44 -10.28 -8.19
C TYR A 112 6.90 -9.64 -9.50
N THR A 113 7.09 -10.47 -10.53
CA THR A 113 7.59 -10.00 -11.84
C THR A 113 6.66 -9.00 -12.51
N PHE A 114 5.34 -9.20 -12.39
CA PHE A 114 4.34 -8.29 -12.94
C PHE A 114 4.38 -6.93 -12.23
N GLU A 115 4.33 -6.94 -10.89
CA GLU A 115 4.37 -5.72 -10.09
C GLU A 115 5.68 -4.96 -10.27
N ARG A 116 6.79 -5.66 -10.43
CA ARG A 116 8.09 -5.04 -10.73
C ARG A 116 8.07 -4.32 -12.06
N LYS A 117 7.62 -5.01 -13.13
CA LYS A 117 7.53 -4.39 -14.47
C LYS A 117 6.60 -3.17 -14.44
N LEU A 118 5.43 -3.29 -13.82
CA LEU A 118 4.47 -2.19 -13.71
C LEU A 118 5.05 -1.02 -12.90
N ALA A 119 5.80 -1.30 -11.82
CA ALA A 119 6.47 -0.28 -11.02
C ALA A 119 7.57 0.44 -11.82
N ASP A 120 8.34 -0.27 -12.64
CA ASP A 120 9.36 0.33 -13.52
C ASP A 120 8.72 1.23 -14.58
N ASP A 121 7.56 0.84 -15.12
CA ASP A 121 6.81 1.67 -16.07
C ASP A 121 6.25 2.94 -15.40
N ILE A 122 5.74 2.81 -14.16
CA ILE A 122 5.27 3.93 -13.31
C ILE A 122 6.43 4.89 -13.00
N VAL A 123 7.58 4.36 -12.57
CA VAL A 123 8.78 5.17 -12.29
C VAL A 123 9.20 5.96 -13.52
N ARG A 124 9.27 5.32 -14.68
CA ARG A 124 9.62 5.98 -15.95
C ARG A 124 8.64 7.11 -16.28
N ASN A 125 7.34 6.86 -16.12
CA ASN A 125 6.32 7.89 -16.34
C ASN A 125 6.50 9.10 -15.42
N ILE A 126 6.79 8.85 -14.13
CA ILE A 126 7.06 9.91 -13.15
C ILE A 126 8.32 10.70 -13.54
N GLU A 127 9.40 10.00 -13.91
CA GLU A 127 10.66 10.63 -14.33
C GLU A 127 10.46 11.55 -15.54
N GLU A 128 9.67 11.10 -16.51
CA GLU A 128 9.36 11.86 -17.73
C GLU A 128 8.49 13.10 -17.43
N GLN A 129 7.48 12.97 -16.58
CA GLN A 129 6.54 14.07 -16.27
C GLN A 129 7.11 15.08 -15.29
N VAL A 130 7.85 14.63 -14.29
CA VAL A 130 8.35 15.48 -13.19
C VAL A 130 9.80 15.93 -13.41
N GLY A 131 10.53 15.25 -14.30
CA GLY A 131 11.94 15.54 -14.60
C GLY A 131 12.88 15.18 -13.45
N VAL A 132 12.55 14.16 -12.64
CA VAL A 132 13.33 13.70 -11.50
C VAL A 132 13.72 12.24 -11.69
N PHE A 133 14.91 11.87 -11.23
CA PHE A 133 15.36 10.48 -11.21
C PHE A 133 14.90 9.79 -9.93
N LEU A 134 14.27 8.62 -10.03
CA LEU A 134 13.84 7.80 -8.91
C LEU A 134 14.78 6.59 -8.76
N PRO A 135 15.41 6.39 -7.59
CA PRO A 135 16.30 5.24 -7.38
C PRO A 135 15.53 3.90 -7.42
N GLU A 136 16.20 2.81 -7.78
CA GLU A 136 15.62 1.45 -7.89
C GLU A 136 14.83 1.02 -6.63
N ARG A 137 15.26 1.45 -5.46
CA ARG A 137 14.51 1.17 -4.21
C ARG A 137 13.09 1.73 -4.21
N GLU A 138 12.84 2.84 -4.88
CA GLU A 138 11.50 3.43 -4.99
C GLU A 138 10.62 2.56 -5.91
N SER A 139 11.17 2.04 -7.01
CA SER A 139 10.48 1.04 -7.84
C SER A 139 10.10 -0.19 -7.02
N ASN A 140 11.01 -0.72 -6.20
CA ASN A 140 10.73 -1.84 -5.32
C ASN A 140 9.61 -1.53 -4.31
N SER A 141 9.60 -0.35 -3.72
CA SER A 141 8.55 0.10 -2.80
C SER A 141 7.20 0.22 -3.50
N ILE A 142 7.17 0.79 -4.69
CA ILE A 142 5.97 0.88 -5.53
C ILE A 142 5.46 -0.53 -5.86
N ALA A 143 6.30 -1.46 -6.28
CA ALA A 143 5.92 -2.83 -6.58
C ALA A 143 5.27 -3.53 -5.37
N LEU A 144 5.78 -3.32 -4.16
CA LEU A 144 5.16 -3.85 -2.93
C LEU A 144 3.80 -3.22 -2.65
N MET A 145 3.65 -1.90 -2.87
CA MET A 145 2.36 -1.22 -2.72
C MET A 145 1.33 -1.73 -3.73
N LEU A 146 1.73 -1.92 -4.99
CA LEU A 146 0.90 -2.52 -6.04
C LEU A 146 0.42 -3.90 -5.64
N ARG A 147 1.33 -4.75 -5.16
CA ARG A 147 0.98 -6.09 -4.68
C ARG A 147 0.01 -6.06 -3.51
N ALA A 148 0.23 -5.18 -2.55
CA ALA A 148 -0.66 -5.00 -1.40
C ALA A 148 -2.06 -4.52 -1.84
N ALA A 149 -2.13 -3.57 -2.76
CA ALA A 149 -3.38 -3.08 -3.34
C ALA A 149 -4.13 -4.19 -4.09
N TYR A 150 -3.44 -4.94 -4.94
CA TYR A 150 -4.03 -6.10 -5.62
C TYR A 150 -4.61 -7.12 -4.64
N ILE A 151 -3.89 -7.47 -3.57
CA ILE A 151 -4.37 -8.42 -2.56
C ILE A 151 -5.62 -7.89 -1.86
N ARG A 152 -5.73 -6.57 -1.63
CA ARG A 152 -6.93 -5.96 -1.02
C ARG A 152 -8.13 -5.99 -1.96
N GLU A 153 -7.90 -5.65 -3.23
CA GLU A 153 -8.98 -5.38 -4.19
C GLU A 153 -9.34 -6.58 -5.07
N ARG A 154 -8.44 -7.58 -5.19
CA ARG A 154 -8.74 -8.76 -6.01
C ARG A 154 -10.07 -9.37 -5.59
N PRO A 155 -10.94 -9.71 -6.54
CA PRO A 155 -12.18 -10.41 -6.25
C PRO A 155 -11.90 -11.69 -5.48
N SER A 156 -12.71 -12.03 -4.50
CA SER A 156 -12.72 -13.37 -3.95
C SER A 156 -13.23 -14.29 -5.06
N HIS A 157 -12.40 -15.22 -5.52
CA HIS A 157 -12.83 -16.19 -6.51
C HIS A 157 -13.76 -17.25 -5.90
N LEU A 158 -13.77 -17.37 -4.57
CA LEU A 158 -14.61 -18.31 -3.86
C LEU A 158 -15.90 -17.63 -3.43
N LYS A 159 -17.01 -17.95 -4.12
CA LYS A 159 -18.35 -17.40 -3.82
C LYS A 159 -19.07 -18.28 -2.80
N GLU A 160 -18.95 -19.57 -2.90
CA GLU A 160 -19.62 -20.53 -2.02
C GLU A 160 -18.65 -21.57 -1.48
N VAL A 161 -18.53 -21.63 -0.15
CA VAL A 161 -17.66 -22.55 0.57
C VAL A 161 -18.51 -23.42 1.48
N VAL A 162 -18.47 -24.72 1.27
CA VAL A 162 -19.17 -25.70 2.11
C VAL A 162 -18.23 -26.18 3.22
N VAL A 163 -18.73 -26.17 4.46
CA VAL A 163 -18.02 -26.68 5.62
C VAL A 163 -18.73 -27.93 6.13
N VAL A 164 -17.99 -29.03 6.14
CA VAL A 164 -18.49 -30.33 6.60
C VAL A 164 -17.82 -30.69 7.92
N CYS A 165 -18.62 -30.76 8.99
CA CYS A 165 -18.13 -31.10 10.32
C CYS A 165 -19.11 -32.06 11.03
N PRO A 166 -18.74 -33.32 11.27
CA PRO A 166 -19.59 -34.28 11.95
C PRO A 166 -19.69 -34.08 13.46
N SER A 167 -18.84 -33.23 14.04
CA SER A 167 -18.78 -33.01 15.48
C SER A 167 -19.94 -32.16 16.06
N GLY A 168 -20.93 -31.85 15.21
CA GLY A 168 -22.13 -31.10 15.60
C GLY A 168 -22.11 -29.62 15.21
N MET A 169 -23.30 -29.00 15.30
CA MET A 169 -23.55 -27.64 14.83
C MET A 169 -22.67 -26.59 15.52
N ALA A 170 -22.48 -26.71 16.84
CA ALA A 170 -21.67 -25.75 17.60
C ALA A 170 -20.21 -25.70 17.14
N THR A 171 -19.61 -26.87 16.90
CA THR A 171 -18.22 -27.00 16.41
C THR A 171 -18.10 -26.46 15.00
N ALA A 172 -19.08 -26.76 14.13
CA ALA A 172 -19.11 -26.26 12.76
C ALA A 172 -19.23 -24.72 12.73
N GLN A 173 -20.10 -24.13 13.56
CA GLN A 173 -20.24 -22.68 13.67
C GLN A 173 -18.97 -22.01 14.19
N LEU A 174 -18.30 -22.59 15.17
CA LEU A 174 -17.02 -22.08 15.67
C LEU A 174 -15.95 -22.13 14.57
N LEU A 175 -15.89 -23.21 13.80
CA LEU A 175 -14.98 -23.33 12.66
C LEU A 175 -15.25 -22.26 11.62
N VAL A 176 -16.52 -22.07 11.22
CA VAL A 176 -16.93 -21.02 10.30
C VAL A 176 -16.55 -19.62 10.82
N ALA A 177 -16.79 -19.34 12.10
CA ALA A 177 -16.41 -18.07 12.71
C ALA A 177 -14.89 -17.81 12.64
N ARG A 178 -14.07 -18.84 12.91
CA ARG A 178 -12.61 -18.76 12.80
C ARG A 178 -12.15 -18.56 11.35
N LEU A 179 -12.77 -19.26 10.41
CA LEU A 179 -12.48 -19.15 8.99
C LEU A 179 -12.82 -17.74 8.48
N ARG A 180 -14.00 -17.19 8.83
CA ARG A 180 -14.39 -15.82 8.49
C ARG A 180 -13.42 -14.78 9.07
N ALA A 181 -13.01 -14.95 10.32
CA ALA A 181 -12.06 -14.04 10.96
C ALA A 181 -10.66 -14.08 10.28
N ARG A 182 -10.22 -15.26 9.85
CA ARG A 182 -8.91 -15.45 9.24
C ARG A 182 -8.89 -15.14 7.75
N PHE A 183 -10.01 -15.35 7.07
CA PHE A 183 -10.17 -15.22 5.62
C PHE A 183 -11.43 -14.40 5.29
N PRO A 184 -11.47 -13.12 5.62
CA PRO A 184 -12.68 -12.29 5.51
C PRO A 184 -13.17 -12.11 4.05
N ARG A 185 -12.35 -12.46 3.08
CA ARG A 185 -12.63 -12.33 1.64
C ARG A 185 -12.99 -13.66 0.96
N ILE A 186 -13.00 -14.76 1.69
CA ILE A 186 -13.57 -16.02 1.19
C ILE A 186 -15.10 -15.89 1.28
N GLY A 187 -15.80 -16.25 0.21
CA GLY A 187 -17.23 -16.11 0.06
C GLY A 187 -18.10 -16.65 1.20
N ASP A 188 -19.36 -16.91 0.95
CA ASP A 188 -20.27 -17.37 1.98
C ASP A 188 -19.98 -18.79 2.43
N PHE A 189 -19.85 -18.97 3.74
CA PHE A 189 -19.67 -20.29 4.35
C PHE A 189 -21.03 -20.89 4.68
N ARG A 190 -21.28 -22.08 4.17
CA ARG A 190 -22.47 -22.88 4.49
C ARG A 190 -22.06 -24.19 5.14
N VAL A 191 -22.70 -24.53 6.26
CA VAL A 191 -22.47 -25.78 6.96
C VAL A 191 -23.40 -26.84 6.40
N VAL A 192 -22.82 -27.99 6.03
CA VAL A 192 -23.54 -29.12 5.47
C VAL A 192 -23.16 -30.40 6.24
N SER A 193 -24.11 -31.31 6.42
CA SER A 193 -23.81 -32.59 7.05
C SER A 193 -23.02 -33.52 6.09
N VAL A 194 -22.25 -34.45 6.66
CA VAL A 194 -21.53 -35.49 5.86
C VAL A 194 -22.50 -36.24 4.95
N ARG A 195 -23.76 -36.44 5.38
CA ARG A 195 -24.76 -37.21 4.62
C ARG A 195 -25.34 -36.45 3.44
N ASP A 196 -25.26 -35.14 3.49
CA ASP A 196 -25.88 -34.27 2.49
C ASP A 196 -24.88 -33.71 1.48
N ILE A 197 -23.58 -33.97 1.67
CA ILE A 197 -22.53 -33.44 0.78
C ILE A 197 -22.72 -33.94 -0.67
N ASP A 198 -23.16 -35.19 -0.88
CA ASP A 198 -23.38 -35.76 -2.21
C ASP A 198 -24.56 -35.11 -2.95
N ARG A 199 -25.39 -34.37 -2.25
CA ARG A 199 -26.55 -33.63 -2.82
C ARG A 199 -26.19 -32.21 -3.23
N GLU A 200 -24.99 -31.77 -2.86
CA GLU A 200 -24.52 -30.43 -3.22
C GLU A 200 -24.19 -30.35 -4.70
N ASN A 201 -24.56 -29.22 -5.31
CA ASN A 201 -24.27 -29.01 -6.72
C ASN A 201 -22.78 -28.64 -6.90
N PRO A 202 -21.98 -29.51 -7.57
CA PRO A 202 -20.54 -29.24 -7.78
C PRO A 202 -20.28 -28.03 -8.67
N GLU A 203 -21.26 -27.52 -9.41
CA GLU A 203 -21.11 -26.30 -10.21
C GLU A 203 -21.17 -25.02 -9.37
N THR A 204 -21.86 -25.04 -8.22
CA THR A 204 -21.99 -23.90 -7.32
C THR A 204 -20.95 -23.91 -6.19
N VAL A 205 -20.61 -25.10 -5.70
CA VAL A 205 -19.64 -25.28 -4.61
C VAL A 205 -18.21 -25.20 -5.15
N GLN A 206 -17.49 -24.17 -4.74
CA GLN A 206 -16.12 -23.93 -5.23
C GLN A 206 -15.04 -24.47 -4.27
N LEU A 207 -15.39 -24.65 -3.00
CA LEU A 207 -14.48 -25.19 -1.99
C LEU A 207 -15.26 -25.97 -0.93
N VAL A 208 -14.77 -27.14 -0.59
CA VAL A 208 -15.24 -27.94 0.54
C VAL A 208 -14.14 -27.97 1.60
N ILE A 209 -14.48 -27.59 2.83
CA ILE A 209 -13.61 -27.69 3.99
C ILE A 209 -14.19 -28.75 4.92
N THR A 210 -13.44 -29.80 5.18
CA THR A 210 -13.89 -30.90 6.01
C THR A 210 -12.92 -31.17 7.17
N THR A 211 -13.46 -31.60 8.31
CA THR A 211 -12.70 -32.04 9.48
C THR A 211 -12.51 -33.57 9.53
N VAL A 212 -13.06 -34.28 8.56
CA VAL A 212 -12.95 -35.75 8.41
C VAL A 212 -12.72 -36.11 6.93
N PRO A 213 -12.15 -37.27 6.61
CA PRO A 213 -12.14 -37.75 5.25
C PRO A 213 -13.59 -37.89 4.70
N LEU A 214 -13.79 -37.46 3.46
CA LEU A 214 -15.04 -37.62 2.71
C LEU A 214 -14.92 -38.80 1.78
#